data_e750ffe52407922e1e99e794b7ab8e2e
#
_entry.id   e750ffe52407922e1e99e794b7ab8e2e
#
_cell.length_a   1.000
_cell.length_b   1.000
_cell.length_c   1.000
_cell.angle_alpha   90.00
_cell.angle_beta   90.00
_cell.angle_gamma   90.00
#
_symmetry.space_group_name_H-M   'P 1'
#
loop_
_entity.id
_entity.type
_entity.pdbx_description
1 polymer ?
#
loop_
_entity_poly.entity_id
_entity_poly.type
_entity_poly.pdbx_seq_one_letter_code
_entity_poly.pdbx_strand_id
1 'polypeptide(L)'
;MKEYYIKNLPYLKKNKNHFLEYANLAHQRFKFAYGNVFNQKSSTWFYRYYNITCLTFGSVLYYKMFSDLQKIIRKFSKTKEPLWYQSWLNFHKQDEVLDWHHHVDCLFHGYISIDPKNSETEFEGYKIKNEIGNVYIGSPYKKHRVNVLKPFNGNRITIAFDVISKKEIDSIYKKHGKLDINTGFIPIII
;
A
#
# COMPACT_ATOMS: atom_id res chain seq x y z
N MET A 1 10.66 5.17 -20.10
CA MET A 1 9.53 5.17 -19.11
C MET A 1 10.00 5.99 -17.91
N LYS A 2 9.14 6.80 -17.27
CA LYS A 2 9.53 7.49 -16.03
C LYS A 2 9.80 6.42 -14.96
N GLU A 3 10.85 6.60 -14.16
CA GLU A 3 11.24 5.66 -13.11
C GLU A 3 10.13 5.51 -12.04
N TYR A 4 9.40 6.59 -11.79
CA TYR A 4 8.27 6.62 -10.87
C TYR A 4 7.25 7.71 -11.23
N TYR A 5 6.10 7.67 -10.59
CA TYR A 5 5.06 8.69 -10.71
C TYR A 5 4.50 9.01 -9.32
N ILE A 6 4.25 10.30 -9.09
CA ILE A 6 3.56 10.79 -7.88
C ILE A 6 2.32 11.56 -8.30
N LYS A 7 1.21 11.28 -7.63
CA LYS A 7 -0.04 12.01 -7.78
C LYS A 7 -0.58 12.36 -6.40
N ASN A 8 -0.94 13.62 -6.18
CA ASN A 8 -1.65 14.01 -4.96
C ASN A 8 -3.17 13.90 -5.17
N LEU A 9 -3.86 13.39 -4.15
CA LEU A 9 -5.31 13.31 -4.04
C LEU A 9 -5.76 14.25 -2.89
N PRO A 10 -6.07 15.52 -3.17
CA PRO A 10 -6.26 16.56 -2.12
C PRO A 10 -7.42 16.26 -1.17
N TYR A 11 -8.43 15.52 -1.63
CA TYR A 11 -9.58 15.17 -0.79
C TYR A 11 -9.21 14.24 0.38
N LEU A 12 -8.08 13.50 0.32
CA LEU A 12 -7.58 12.74 1.47
C LEU A 12 -7.22 13.69 2.63
N LYS A 13 -6.57 14.79 2.33
CA LYS A 13 -6.23 15.81 3.34
C LYS A 13 -7.50 16.46 3.90
N LYS A 14 -8.45 16.81 3.03
CA LYS A 14 -9.73 17.42 3.43
C LYS A 14 -10.56 16.50 4.34
N ASN A 15 -10.50 15.17 4.13
CA ASN A 15 -11.29 14.19 4.86
C ASN A 15 -10.41 13.27 5.72
N LYS A 16 -9.30 13.77 6.23
CA LYS A 16 -8.30 12.97 6.96
C LYS A 16 -8.92 12.12 8.07
N ASN A 17 -9.78 12.69 8.89
CA ASN A 17 -10.39 11.98 10.02
C ASN A 17 -11.21 10.76 9.58
N HIS A 18 -11.97 10.89 8.49
CA HIS A 18 -12.70 9.76 7.90
C HIS A 18 -11.76 8.64 7.43
N PHE A 19 -10.67 8.98 6.75
CA PHE A 19 -9.68 7.99 6.33
C PHE A 19 -9.00 7.30 7.52
N LEU A 20 -8.71 8.03 8.59
CA LEU A 20 -8.13 7.47 9.81
C LEU A 20 -9.11 6.55 10.54
N GLU A 21 -10.37 6.93 10.65
CA GLU A 21 -11.42 6.10 11.26
C GLU A 21 -11.53 4.75 10.56
N TYR A 22 -11.70 4.74 9.24
CA TYR A 22 -11.83 3.50 8.48
C TYR A 22 -10.53 2.67 8.45
N ALA A 23 -9.36 3.30 8.43
CA ALA A 23 -8.09 2.59 8.57
C ALA A 23 -7.99 1.89 9.93
N ASN A 24 -8.40 2.55 11.01
CA ASN A 24 -8.43 1.95 12.34
C ASN A 24 -9.44 0.82 12.45
N LEU A 25 -10.65 0.99 11.91
CA LEU A 25 -11.67 -0.07 11.85
C LEU A 25 -11.17 -1.29 11.07
N ALA A 26 -10.55 -1.08 9.91
CA ALA A 26 -9.96 -2.14 9.11
C ALA A 26 -8.85 -2.86 9.87
N HIS A 27 -8.00 -2.11 10.58
CA HIS A 27 -6.93 -2.68 11.41
C HIS A 27 -7.49 -3.51 12.57
N GLN A 28 -8.52 -3.04 13.25
CA GLN A 28 -9.19 -3.81 14.32
C GLN A 28 -9.79 -5.11 13.78
N ARG A 29 -10.49 -5.07 12.65
CA ARG A 29 -11.05 -6.27 12.01
C ARG A 29 -9.96 -7.26 11.60
N PHE A 30 -8.87 -6.76 11.03
CA PHE A 30 -7.72 -7.59 10.68
C PHE A 30 -7.13 -8.26 11.92
N LYS A 31 -6.90 -7.53 13.00
CA LYS A 31 -6.39 -8.08 14.27
C LYS A 31 -7.34 -9.10 14.87
N PHE A 32 -8.62 -8.88 14.82
CA PHE A 32 -9.63 -9.83 15.29
C PHE A 32 -9.57 -11.15 14.51
N ALA A 33 -9.50 -11.07 13.18
CA ALA A 33 -9.49 -12.24 12.31
C ALA A 33 -8.16 -13.01 12.33
N TYR A 34 -7.03 -12.30 12.49
CA TYR A 34 -5.69 -12.84 12.30
C TYR A 34 -4.72 -12.55 13.47
N GLY A 35 -5.23 -12.25 14.64
CA GLY A 35 -4.42 -11.83 15.80
C GLY A 35 -3.30 -12.80 16.20
N ASN A 36 -3.50 -14.09 15.96
CA ASN A 36 -2.51 -15.13 16.26
C ASN A 36 -1.39 -15.21 15.20
N VAL A 37 -1.59 -14.65 14.04
CA VAL A 37 -0.64 -14.66 12.90
C VAL A 37 0.03 -13.29 12.75
N PHE A 38 -0.49 -12.28 13.46
CA PHE A 38 0.05 -10.94 13.43
C PHE A 38 1.38 -10.88 14.19
N ASN A 39 2.47 -10.63 13.48
CA ASN A 39 3.75 -10.41 14.12
C ASN A 39 3.70 -9.12 14.96
N GLN A 40 3.68 -9.27 16.28
CA GLN A 40 3.58 -8.14 17.21
C GLN A 40 4.76 -7.15 17.11
N LYS A 41 5.89 -7.56 16.52
CA LYS A 41 7.06 -6.70 16.28
C LYS A 41 7.00 -5.86 15.03
N SER A 42 6.01 -6.11 14.15
CA SER A 42 5.82 -5.38 12.91
C SER A 42 4.36 -4.98 12.80
N SER A 43 4.09 -3.70 12.72
CA SER A 43 2.75 -3.17 12.47
C SER A 43 2.36 -3.19 10.99
N THR A 44 3.13 -3.88 10.17
CA THR A 44 2.80 -4.17 8.78
C THR A 44 1.92 -5.40 8.70
N TRP A 45 0.82 -5.31 8.01
CA TRP A 45 -0.07 -6.45 7.81
C TRP A 45 0.60 -7.55 7.00
N PHE A 46 0.23 -8.79 7.28
CA PHE A 46 0.54 -9.91 6.40
C PHE A 46 -0.28 -9.80 5.12
N TYR A 47 0.23 -9.04 4.17
CA TYR A 47 -0.44 -8.64 2.93
C TYR A 47 -0.91 -9.82 2.07
N ARG A 48 -0.31 -11.00 2.23
CA ARG A 48 -0.68 -12.21 1.45
C ARG A 48 -2.09 -12.72 1.75
N TYR A 49 -2.66 -12.38 2.90
CA TYR A 49 -3.94 -12.92 3.36
C TYR A 49 -5.10 -11.95 3.19
N TYR A 50 -4.82 -10.65 2.95
CA TYR A 50 -5.88 -9.66 2.98
C TYR A 50 -5.59 -8.43 2.12
N ASN A 51 -6.66 -7.85 1.53
CA ASN A 51 -6.60 -6.57 0.84
C ASN A 51 -7.44 -5.55 1.61
N ILE A 52 -6.85 -4.39 1.94
CA ILE A 52 -7.57 -3.36 2.69
C ILE A 52 -8.82 -2.87 1.97
N THR A 53 -8.84 -2.91 0.64
CA THR A 53 -10.00 -2.54 -0.16
C THR A 53 -11.24 -3.33 0.28
N CYS A 54 -11.11 -4.63 0.55
CA CYS A 54 -12.22 -5.48 1.01
C CYS A 54 -12.79 -5.06 2.37
N LEU A 55 -11.98 -4.45 3.23
CA LEU A 55 -12.38 -4.01 4.57
C LEU A 55 -12.97 -2.61 4.60
N THR A 56 -12.83 -1.85 3.53
CA THR A 56 -13.20 -0.43 3.47
C THR A 56 -14.23 -0.10 2.39
N PHE A 57 -14.76 -1.08 1.69
CA PHE A 57 -15.76 -0.89 0.63
C PHE A 57 -17.04 -0.16 1.07
N GLY A 58 -17.41 -0.24 2.35
CA GLY A 58 -18.55 0.51 2.89
C GLY A 58 -18.35 2.03 2.92
N SER A 59 -17.14 2.52 2.64
CA SER A 59 -16.83 3.94 2.60
C SER A 59 -16.77 4.46 1.17
N VAL A 60 -17.64 5.44 0.85
CA VAL A 60 -17.64 6.13 -0.47
C VAL A 60 -16.29 6.81 -0.75
N LEU A 61 -15.62 7.35 0.28
CA LEU A 61 -14.32 8.00 0.11
C LEU A 61 -13.20 6.98 -0.16
N TYR A 62 -13.21 5.82 0.48
CA TYR A 62 -12.27 4.74 0.16
C TYR A 62 -12.55 4.15 -1.22
N TYR A 63 -13.81 3.94 -1.58
CA TYR A 63 -14.19 3.53 -2.93
C TYR A 63 -13.62 4.51 -3.98
N LYS A 64 -13.82 5.83 -3.77
CA LYS A 64 -13.25 6.85 -4.64
C LYS A 64 -11.72 6.77 -4.72
N MET A 65 -11.05 6.60 -3.58
CA MET A 65 -9.59 6.50 -3.52
C MET A 65 -9.08 5.30 -4.32
N PHE A 66 -9.70 4.13 -4.19
CA PHE A 66 -9.30 2.95 -4.95
C PHE A 66 -9.64 3.07 -6.43
N SER A 67 -10.73 3.71 -6.80
CA SER A 67 -11.04 4.04 -8.20
C SER A 67 -9.97 4.95 -8.81
N ASP A 68 -9.56 5.99 -8.09
CA ASP A 68 -8.50 6.90 -8.54
C ASP A 68 -7.14 6.18 -8.59
N LEU A 69 -6.84 5.26 -7.63
CA LEU A 69 -5.65 4.42 -7.67
C LEU A 69 -5.59 3.55 -8.93
N GLN A 70 -6.70 2.91 -9.31
CA GLN A 70 -6.75 2.10 -10.54
C GLN A 70 -6.42 2.93 -11.78
N LYS A 71 -6.96 4.16 -11.89
CA LYS A 71 -6.63 5.09 -12.98
C LYS A 71 -5.14 5.49 -12.99
N ILE A 72 -4.56 5.72 -11.80
CA ILE A 72 -3.13 6.02 -11.64
C ILE A 72 -2.28 4.84 -12.12
N ILE A 73 -2.63 3.63 -11.72
CA ILE A 73 -1.93 2.40 -12.14
C ILE A 73 -1.99 2.24 -13.66
N ARG A 74 -3.18 2.36 -14.27
CA ARG A 74 -3.33 2.26 -15.72
C ARG A 74 -2.54 3.33 -16.47
N LYS A 75 -2.58 4.56 -15.99
CA LYS A 75 -1.81 5.67 -16.58
C LYS A 75 -0.29 5.44 -16.51
N PHE A 76 0.19 4.88 -15.41
CA PHE A 76 1.62 4.62 -15.22
C PHE A 76 2.09 3.41 -16.01
N SER A 77 1.35 2.29 -15.93
CA SER A 77 1.70 1.03 -16.59
C SER A 77 1.61 1.08 -18.11
N LYS A 78 0.72 1.93 -18.66
CA LYS A 78 0.42 2.06 -20.10
C LYS A 78 0.02 0.73 -20.78
N THR A 79 -0.29 -0.30 -20.01
CA THR A 79 -0.73 -1.59 -20.54
C THR A 79 -2.24 -1.72 -20.50
N LYS A 80 -2.80 -2.44 -21.48
CA LYS A 80 -4.20 -2.90 -21.51
C LYS A 80 -4.36 -4.31 -20.97
N GLU A 81 -3.27 -4.99 -20.70
CA GLU A 81 -3.27 -6.35 -20.15
C GLU A 81 -3.98 -6.39 -18.79
N PRO A 82 -4.56 -7.54 -18.41
CA PRO A 82 -5.10 -7.74 -17.08
C PRO A 82 -4.06 -7.46 -16.00
N LEU A 83 -4.45 -6.66 -15.04
CA LEU A 83 -3.64 -6.35 -13.86
C LEU A 83 -4.47 -6.56 -12.61
N TRP A 84 -3.80 -6.90 -11.53
CA TRP A 84 -4.36 -6.96 -10.19
C TRP A 84 -3.55 -6.08 -9.26
N TYR A 85 -4.12 -5.71 -8.15
CA TYR A 85 -3.39 -5.08 -7.07
C TYR A 85 -3.70 -5.77 -5.74
N GLN A 86 -2.71 -5.79 -4.89
CA GLN A 86 -2.77 -6.20 -3.51
C GLN A 86 -2.44 -4.99 -2.66
N SER A 87 -3.18 -4.73 -1.58
CA SER A 87 -2.93 -3.56 -0.74
C SER A 87 -3.12 -3.88 0.74
N TRP A 88 -2.28 -3.28 1.58
CA TRP A 88 -2.25 -3.49 3.02
C TRP A 88 -1.95 -2.21 3.77
N LEU A 89 -2.27 -2.20 5.06
CA LEU A 89 -1.97 -1.10 5.95
C LEU A 89 -0.61 -1.28 6.64
N ASN A 90 0.10 -0.17 6.78
CA ASN A 90 1.25 -0.02 7.67
C ASN A 90 0.87 0.96 8.78
N PHE A 91 0.97 0.49 10.02
CA PHE A 91 0.84 1.28 11.23
C PHE A 91 2.19 1.26 11.94
N HIS A 92 2.98 2.32 11.80
CA HIS A 92 4.32 2.39 12.38
C HIS A 92 4.40 3.48 13.44
N LYS A 93 4.86 3.11 14.63
CA LYS A 93 5.30 4.07 15.64
C LYS A 93 6.60 4.72 15.21
N GLN A 94 7.02 5.73 15.95
CA GLN A 94 8.24 6.48 15.64
C GLN A 94 9.50 5.61 15.60
N ASP A 95 9.60 4.61 16.45
CA ASP A 95 10.72 3.68 16.60
C ASP A 95 10.62 2.43 15.71
N GLU A 96 9.49 2.23 15.05
CA GLU A 96 9.27 1.14 14.12
C GLU A 96 9.69 1.56 12.70
N VAL A 97 10.98 1.47 12.41
CA VAL A 97 11.54 1.84 11.11
C VAL A 97 11.48 0.67 10.15
N LEU A 98 10.93 0.91 8.95
CA LEU A 98 11.14 0.02 7.81
C LEU A 98 12.52 0.29 7.23
N ASP A 99 13.44 -0.64 7.44
CA ASP A 99 14.78 -0.58 6.90
C ASP A 99 14.81 -0.82 5.38
N TRP A 100 15.97 -0.72 4.76
CA TRP A 100 16.15 -0.92 3.34
C TRP A 100 15.57 -2.24 2.86
N HIS A 101 14.57 -2.16 2.02
CA HIS A 101 13.91 -3.33 1.42
C HIS A 101 13.46 -3.02 0.00
N HIS A 102 13.08 -4.05 -0.73
CA HIS A 102 12.48 -3.97 -2.05
C HIS A 102 11.33 -4.99 -2.15
N HIS A 103 10.55 -4.89 -3.19
CA HIS A 103 9.43 -5.80 -3.43
C HIS A 103 9.79 -6.80 -4.52
N VAL A 104 9.26 -8.02 -4.39
CA VAL A 104 9.44 -9.10 -5.35
C VAL A 104 8.08 -9.64 -5.77
N ASP A 105 8.05 -10.37 -6.88
CA ASP A 105 6.83 -10.98 -7.42
C ASP A 105 5.70 -9.97 -7.73
N CYS A 106 6.08 -8.73 -8.10
CA CYS A 106 5.14 -7.71 -8.56
C CYS A 106 5.75 -6.88 -9.71
N LEU A 107 4.87 -6.31 -10.53
CA LEU A 107 5.24 -5.47 -11.67
C LEU A 107 5.60 -4.04 -11.23
N PHE A 108 4.85 -3.50 -10.28
CA PHE A 108 5.09 -2.19 -9.68
C PHE A 108 4.77 -2.25 -8.19
N HIS A 109 5.42 -1.37 -7.44
CA HIS A 109 5.13 -1.11 -6.03
C HIS A 109 4.69 0.34 -5.84
N GLY A 110 3.85 0.58 -4.83
CA GLY A 110 3.46 1.93 -4.47
C GLY A 110 2.89 2.06 -3.07
N TYR A 111 2.61 3.30 -2.69
CA TYR A 111 1.94 3.59 -1.43
C TYR A 111 1.08 4.85 -1.50
N ILE A 112 0.10 4.92 -0.61
CA ILE A 112 -0.78 6.07 -0.39
C ILE A 112 -0.52 6.59 1.02
N SER A 113 -0.17 7.87 1.16
CA SER A 113 0.08 8.51 2.45
C SER A 113 -1.25 8.96 3.09
N ILE A 114 -1.68 8.28 4.16
CA ILE A 114 -2.91 8.60 4.90
C ILE A 114 -2.59 9.56 6.07
N ASP A 115 -1.66 9.18 6.92
CA ASP A 115 -1.11 10.03 7.98
C ASP A 115 0.40 9.85 8.06
N PRO A 116 1.14 10.50 7.15
CA PRO A 116 2.57 10.25 6.98
C PRO A 116 3.44 10.79 8.13
N LYS A 117 2.84 11.58 9.04
CA LYS A 117 3.61 12.30 10.09
C LYS A 117 4.72 13.15 9.45
N ASN A 118 5.82 13.33 10.15
CA ASN A 118 7.01 14.01 9.61
C ASN A 118 7.99 12.96 9.07
N SER A 119 7.67 12.37 7.92
CA SER A 119 8.51 11.32 7.32
C SER A 119 8.79 11.58 5.84
N GLU A 120 9.84 10.95 5.36
CA GLU A 120 10.16 10.81 3.95
C GLU A 120 10.38 9.34 3.60
N THR A 121 10.14 8.98 2.35
CA THR A 121 10.59 7.70 1.80
C THR A 121 11.87 7.96 1.02
N GLU A 122 12.96 7.34 1.43
CA GLU A 122 14.25 7.38 0.76
C GLU A 122 14.39 6.16 -0.14
N PHE A 123 14.64 6.41 -1.41
CA PHE A 123 14.97 5.43 -2.43
C PHE A 123 16.45 5.52 -2.77
N GLU A 124 17.02 4.48 -3.37
CA GLU A 124 18.34 4.57 -3.96
C GLU A 124 18.35 5.65 -5.05
N GLY A 125 18.98 6.79 -4.76
CA GLY A 125 19.17 7.91 -5.67
C GLY A 125 18.20 9.09 -5.56
N TYR A 126 17.11 8.98 -4.75
CA TYR A 126 16.20 10.10 -4.51
C TYR A 126 15.38 9.94 -3.23
N LYS A 127 14.77 11.05 -2.78
CA LYS A 127 13.90 11.08 -1.59
C LYS A 127 12.56 11.72 -1.92
N ILE A 128 11.53 11.24 -1.27
CA ILE A 128 10.16 11.75 -1.42
C ILE A 128 9.63 12.12 -0.03
N LYS A 129 9.37 13.41 0.18
CA LYS A 129 8.65 13.86 1.37
C LYS A 129 7.24 13.31 1.34
N ASN A 130 6.85 12.64 2.41
CA ASN A 130 5.52 12.05 2.51
C ASN A 130 4.50 13.11 2.92
N GLU A 131 3.52 13.37 2.06
CA GLU A 131 2.42 14.31 2.32
C GLU A 131 1.08 13.59 2.22
N ILE A 132 0.10 14.03 3.02
CA ILE A 132 -1.24 13.42 3.01
C ILE A 132 -1.82 13.48 1.60
N GLY A 133 -2.27 12.32 1.12
CA GLY A 133 -2.87 12.17 -0.20
C GLY A 133 -1.87 11.90 -1.32
N ASN A 134 -0.56 11.89 -1.06
CA ASN A 134 0.40 11.46 -2.07
C ASN A 134 0.27 9.96 -2.33
N VAL A 135 0.13 9.63 -3.61
CA VAL A 135 0.19 8.28 -4.17
C VAL A 135 1.48 8.17 -4.96
N TYR A 136 2.36 7.32 -4.53
CA TYR A 136 3.58 6.93 -5.25
C TYR A 136 3.36 5.61 -5.97
N ILE A 137 3.91 5.47 -7.17
CA ILE A 137 4.05 4.20 -7.89
C ILE A 137 5.38 4.19 -8.65
N GLY A 138 6.12 3.09 -8.58
CA GLY A 138 7.43 2.95 -9.24
C GLY A 138 7.89 1.50 -9.37
N SER A 139 9.18 1.33 -9.70
CA SER A 139 9.80 0.02 -9.83
C SER A 139 9.82 -0.72 -8.48
N PRO A 140 9.44 -2.01 -8.45
CA PRO A 140 9.46 -2.81 -7.23
C PRO A 140 10.90 -3.12 -6.76
N TYR A 141 11.86 -3.15 -7.68
CA TYR A 141 13.25 -3.48 -7.38
C TYR A 141 14.04 -2.33 -6.77
N LYS A 142 13.48 -1.11 -6.78
CA LYS A 142 14.13 0.05 -6.17
C LYS A 142 14.09 -0.10 -4.66
N LYS A 143 15.24 -0.31 -4.04
CA LYS A 143 15.34 -0.36 -2.59
C LYS A 143 14.93 0.97 -1.97
N HIS A 144 14.21 0.89 -0.89
CA HIS A 144 13.73 2.06 -0.17
C HIS A 144 13.58 1.77 1.34
N ARG A 145 13.56 2.86 2.09
CA ARG A 145 13.28 2.88 3.53
C ARG A 145 12.46 4.11 3.89
N VAL A 146 11.96 4.14 5.10
CA VAL A 146 11.25 5.31 5.64
C VAL A 146 12.12 5.98 6.70
N ASN A 147 12.34 7.28 6.54
CA ASN A 147 13.05 8.12 7.51
C ASN A 147 12.06 8.99 8.27
N VAL A 148 12.19 9.03 9.58
CA VAL A 148 11.47 9.96 10.47
C VAL A 148 12.28 11.25 10.55
N LEU A 149 11.70 12.36 10.07
CA LEU A 149 12.38 13.66 10.03
C LEU A 149 12.23 14.45 11.34
N LYS A 150 11.13 14.24 12.06
CA LYS A 150 10.85 14.84 13.38
C LYS A 150 10.08 13.86 14.24
N PRO A 151 10.31 13.84 15.55
CA PRO A 151 9.52 13.04 16.48
C PRO A 151 8.02 13.27 16.32
N PHE A 152 7.23 12.22 16.52
CA PHE A 152 5.77 12.30 16.47
C PHE A 152 5.14 11.31 17.47
N ASN A 153 3.91 11.59 17.87
CA ASN A 153 3.10 10.70 18.69
C ASN A 153 2.08 9.93 17.82
N GLY A 154 1.70 8.74 18.27
CA GLY A 154 0.75 7.86 17.61
C GLY A 154 1.39 7.09 16.45
N ASN A 155 0.60 6.75 15.45
CA ASN A 155 1.04 5.93 14.33
C ASN A 155 1.16 6.73 13.03
N ARG A 156 2.22 6.48 12.28
CA ARG A 156 2.29 6.80 10.86
C ARG A 156 1.46 5.77 10.11
N ILE A 157 0.56 6.21 9.24
CA ILE A 157 -0.38 5.33 8.53
C ILE A 157 -0.20 5.51 7.04
N THR A 158 0.11 4.41 6.34
CA THR A 158 0.15 4.34 4.88
C THR A 158 -0.57 3.09 4.40
N ILE A 159 -1.13 3.17 3.20
CA ILE A 159 -1.59 2.00 2.46
C ILE A 159 -0.52 1.70 1.43
N ALA A 160 0.17 0.57 1.57
CA ALA A 160 1.06 0.08 0.55
C ALA A 160 0.30 -0.81 -0.43
N PHE A 161 0.78 -0.91 -1.67
CA PHE A 161 0.19 -1.78 -2.68
C PHE A 161 1.25 -2.29 -3.66
N ASP A 162 1.02 -3.51 -4.15
CA ASP A 162 1.75 -4.11 -5.25
C ASP A 162 0.79 -4.33 -6.43
N VAL A 163 1.28 -4.02 -7.63
CA VAL A 163 0.58 -4.26 -8.89
C VAL A 163 1.16 -5.51 -9.53
N ILE A 164 0.29 -6.43 -9.91
CA ILE A 164 0.65 -7.79 -10.30
C ILE A 164 0.07 -8.06 -11.68
N SER A 165 0.87 -8.57 -12.59
CA SER A 165 0.41 -9.07 -13.89
C SER A 165 0.11 -10.57 -13.82
N LYS A 166 -0.46 -11.12 -14.91
CA LYS A 166 -0.68 -12.56 -15.03
C LYS A 166 0.60 -13.36 -14.84
N LYS A 167 1.74 -12.87 -15.35
CA LYS A 167 3.04 -13.54 -15.23
C LYS A 167 3.47 -13.69 -13.77
N GLU A 168 3.34 -12.63 -12.97
CA GLU A 168 3.65 -12.69 -11.54
C GLU A 168 2.68 -13.60 -10.80
N ILE A 169 1.37 -13.57 -11.12
CA ILE A 169 0.38 -14.51 -10.54
C ILE A 169 0.77 -15.95 -10.82
N ASP A 170 1.08 -16.28 -12.06
CA ASP A 170 1.49 -17.65 -12.44
C ASP A 170 2.77 -18.07 -11.70
N SER A 171 3.73 -17.16 -11.52
CA SER A 171 4.95 -17.39 -10.74
C SER A 171 4.65 -17.66 -9.26
N ILE A 172 3.78 -16.84 -8.67
CA ILE A 172 3.37 -16.96 -7.26
C ILE A 172 2.64 -18.32 -7.05
N TYR A 173 1.71 -18.67 -7.93
CA TYR A 173 1.02 -19.97 -7.85
C TYR A 173 1.97 -21.16 -7.96
N LYS A 174 3.01 -21.05 -8.79
CA LYS A 174 4.03 -22.09 -8.91
C LYS A 174 4.84 -22.26 -7.63
N LYS A 175 5.14 -21.17 -6.92
CA LYS A 175 5.96 -21.18 -5.68
C LYS A 175 5.16 -21.62 -4.45
N HIS A 176 3.91 -21.20 -4.32
CA HIS A 176 3.16 -21.24 -3.07
C HIS A 176 1.85 -22.06 -3.15
N GLY A 177 1.50 -22.58 -4.34
CA GLY A 177 0.21 -23.24 -4.56
C GLY A 177 -0.95 -22.27 -4.73
N LYS A 178 -2.07 -22.77 -5.25
CA LYS A 178 -3.23 -21.92 -5.61
C LYS A 178 -4.06 -21.49 -4.40
N LEU A 179 -4.02 -22.23 -3.31
CA LEU A 179 -4.92 -22.02 -2.16
C LEU A 179 -4.49 -20.86 -1.24
N ASP A 180 -3.19 -20.57 -1.18
CA ASP A 180 -2.67 -19.61 -0.18
C ASP A 180 -2.76 -18.13 -0.60
N ILE A 181 -3.21 -17.83 -1.84
CA ILE A 181 -2.95 -16.50 -2.44
C ILE A 181 -4.21 -15.80 -2.93
N ASN A 182 -5.37 -16.46 -2.94
CA ASN A 182 -6.56 -15.99 -3.66
C ASN A 182 -7.30 -14.82 -3.01
N THR A 183 -7.04 -14.49 -1.76
CA THR A 183 -7.84 -13.50 -1.01
C THR A 183 -7.32 -12.07 -1.10
N GLY A 184 -6.08 -11.88 -1.56
CA GLY A 184 -5.43 -10.57 -1.57
C GLY A 184 -5.46 -9.82 -2.90
N PHE A 185 -5.81 -10.47 -4.01
CA PHE A 185 -5.71 -9.87 -5.35
C PHE A 185 -7.06 -9.33 -5.83
N ILE A 186 -7.10 -8.03 -6.11
CA ILE A 186 -8.27 -7.37 -6.68
C ILE A 186 -7.98 -6.97 -8.12
N PRO A 187 -8.84 -7.34 -9.09
CA PRO A 187 -8.62 -6.97 -10.48
C PRO A 187 -8.75 -5.46 -10.69
N ILE A 188 -7.91 -4.92 -11.57
CA ILE A 188 -7.98 -3.54 -12.04
C ILE A 188 -8.85 -3.52 -13.30
N ILE A 189 -10.06 -3.00 -13.15
CA ILE A 189 -11.11 -3.09 -14.17
C ILE A 189 -11.08 -1.91 -15.15
N ILE A 190 -10.44 -0.79 -14.79
CA ILE A 190 -10.41 0.46 -15.58
C ILE A 190 -9.15 0.54 -16.43
#